data_5e9b8101089d9a66f6345a71d1bdf0f7
#
_entry.id   5e9b8101089d9a66f6345a71d1bdf0f7
#
_cell.length_a   1.000
_cell.length_b   1.000
_cell.length_c   1.000
_cell.angle_alpha   90.00
_cell.angle_beta   90.00
_cell.angle_gamma   90.00
#
_symmetry.space_group_name_H-M   'P 1'
#
loop_
_entity.id
_entity.type
_entity.pdbx_description
1 polymer ?
#
loop_
_entity_poly.entity_id
_entity_poly.type
_entity_poly.pdbx_seq_one_letter_code
_entity_poly.pdbx_strand_id
1 'polypeptide(L)'
;PTDIVLVLDHSGSMAGEAMDNLKKGANAFIDIIVKATGGTNEIENGSRIGIVSFADSAVQNTGLITSAVDLKNAVNALTAGGSTNHADAFEKAAALLNSQANGNAKVMVMFTDGRTTAGADPSAAAQAAKAQGIIIYCIGLSGEDGVDPAALYLWATPPATKHVLITPNAEDLED
;
A
#
# COMPACT_ATOMS: atom_id res chain seq x y z
N PRO A 1 -2.54 4.27 18.48
CA PRO A 1 -3.36 4.34 17.26
C PRO A 1 -2.53 4.74 16.04
N THR A 2 -2.85 4.14 14.91
CA THR A 2 -2.11 4.31 13.66
C THR A 2 -3.08 4.52 12.51
N ASP A 3 -2.76 5.48 11.64
CA ASP A 3 -3.43 5.65 10.36
C ASP A 3 -2.58 4.98 9.30
N ILE A 4 -3.16 4.07 8.54
CA ILE A 4 -2.46 3.27 7.53
C ILE A 4 -3.14 3.47 6.18
N VAL A 5 -2.36 3.77 5.15
CA VAL A 5 -2.85 3.74 3.78
C VAL A 5 -2.22 2.56 3.05
N LEU A 6 -3.05 1.67 2.55
CA LEU A 6 -2.61 0.60 1.65
C LEU A 6 -2.56 1.19 0.24
N VAL A 7 -1.40 1.11 -0.39
CA VAL A 7 -1.16 1.67 -1.72
C VAL A 7 -0.99 0.51 -2.69
N LEU A 8 -1.95 0.31 -3.56
CA LEU A 8 -2.13 -0.93 -4.32
C LEU A 8 -1.90 -0.70 -5.82
N ASP A 9 -0.90 -1.39 -6.35
CA ASP A 9 -0.53 -1.35 -7.77
C ASP A 9 -1.48 -2.24 -8.59
N HIS A 10 -2.30 -1.64 -9.46
CA HIS A 10 -3.13 -2.39 -10.39
C HIS A 10 -2.76 -2.15 -11.86
N SER A 11 -1.50 -1.82 -12.11
CA SER A 11 -0.99 -1.66 -13.47
C SER A 11 -1.01 -2.97 -14.25
N GLY A 12 -0.79 -2.88 -15.57
CA GLY A 12 -0.84 -4.04 -16.46
C GLY A 12 0.14 -5.15 -16.09
N SER A 13 1.32 -4.80 -15.58
CA SER A 13 2.32 -5.78 -15.15
C SER A 13 1.87 -6.63 -13.96
N MET A 14 0.82 -6.21 -13.26
CA MET A 14 0.25 -6.93 -12.12
C MET A 14 -0.83 -7.92 -12.51
N ALA A 15 -1.15 -8.07 -13.81
CA ALA A 15 -2.21 -8.98 -14.25
C ALA A 15 -1.94 -10.43 -13.84
N GLY A 16 -3.01 -11.19 -13.60
CA GLY A 16 -2.93 -12.60 -13.29
C GLY A 16 -2.61 -12.88 -11.82
N GLU A 17 -1.65 -13.75 -11.56
CA GLU A 17 -1.31 -14.21 -10.22
C GLU A 17 -0.85 -13.08 -9.28
N ALA A 18 -0.12 -12.08 -9.81
CA ALA A 18 0.34 -10.96 -9.00
C ALA A 18 -0.86 -10.17 -8.44
N MET A 19 -1.89 -9.93 -9.24
CA MET A 19 -3.10 -9.25 -8.78
C MET A 19 -3.85 -10.08 -7.74
N ASP A 20 -3.95 -11.39 -7.96
CA ASP A 20 -4.58 -12.28 -6.98
C ASP A 20 -3.82 -12.25 -5.65
N ASN A 21 -2.51 -12.28 -5.68
CA ASN A 21 -1.66 -12.21 -4.49
C ASN A 21 -1.76 -10.85 -3.80
N LEU A 22 -1.85 -9.77 -4.58
CA LEU A 22 -2.06 -8.43 -4.03
C LEU A 22 -3.36 -8.36 -3.23
N LYS A 23 -4.45 -8.86 -3.81
CA LYS A 23 -5.76 -8.84 -3.15
C LYS A 23 -5.76 -9.70 -1.89
N LYS A 24 -5.17 -10.89 -1.95
CA LYS A 24 -5.04 -11.77 -0.78
C LYS A 24 -4.21 -11.10 0.32
N GLY A 25 -3.08 -10.51 -0.06
CA GLY A 25 -2.20 -9.84 0.89
C GLY A 25 -2.84 -8.63 1.55
N ALA A 26 -3.51 -7.79 0.75
CA ALA A 26 -4.19 -6.62 1.28
C ALA A 26 -5.34 -7.01 2.21
N ASN A 27 -6.14 -8.01 1.83
CA ASN A 27 -7.23 -8.48 2.67
C ASN A 27 -6.71 -9.12 3.97
N ALA A 28 -5.63 -9.89 3.89
CA ALA A 28 -4.99 -10.48 5.08
C ALA A 28 -4.46 -9.39 6.01
N PHE A 29 -3.86 -8.34 5.46
CA PHE A 29 -3.37 -7.22 6.24
C PHE A 29 -4.52 -6.52 6.98
N ILE A 30 -5.63 -6.29 6.31
CA ILE A 30 -6.82 -5.69 6.93
C ILE A 30 -7.29 -6.54 8.11
N ASP A 31 -7.37 -7.87 7.92
CA ASP A 31 -7.77 -8.80 9.00
C ASP A 31 -6.80 -8.77 10.18
N ILE A 32 -5.50 -8.69 9.89
CA ILE A 32 -4.47 -8.61 10.94
C ILE A 32 -4.67 -7.35 11.79
N ILE A 33 -4.91 -6.21 11.15
CA ILE A 33 -5.12 -4.95 11.87
C ILE A 33 -6.43 -4.96 12.66
N VAL A 34 -7.50 -5.50 12.08
CA VAL A 34 -8.77 -5.66 12.81
C VAL A 34 -8.54 -6.46 14.08
N LYS A 35 -7.89 -7.60 13.97
CA LYS A 35 -7.63 -8.49 15.11
C LYS A 35 -6.68 -7.84 16.13
N ALA A 36 -5.61 -7.20 15.65
CA ALA A 36 -4.62 -6.57 16.51
C ALA A 36 -5.20 -5.42 17.33
N THR A 37 -6.25 -4.77 16.83
CA THR A 37 -6.92 -3.67 17.52
C THR A 37 -8.10 -4.14 18.38
N GLY A 38 -8.36 -5.44 18.43
CA GLY A 38 -9.41 -6.04 19.27
C GLY A 38 -10.79 -6.11 18.62
N GLY A 39 -10.89 -5.84 17.33
CA GLY A 39 -12.15 -5.88 16.58
C GLY A 39 -12.47 -7.23 15.98
N THR A 40 -13.66 -7.34 15.39
CA THR A 40 -14.07 -8.52 14.61
C THR A 40 -14.40 -8.16 13.16
N ASN A 41 -15.12 -7.08 12.95
CA ASN A 41 -15.48 -6.57 11.61
C ASN A 41 -15.01 -5.15 11.39
N GLU A 42 -14.50 -4.51 12.42
CA GLU A 42 -14.00 -3.14 12.34
C GLU A 42 -12.66 -3.01 13.07
N ILE A 43 -11.87 -2.04 12.61
CA ILE A 43 -10.63 -1.65 13.26
C ILE A 43 -11.00 -0.83 14.50
N GLU A 44 -10.38 -1.14 15.63
CA GLU A 44 -10.68 -0.51 16.90
C GLU A 44 -9.48 0.33 17.39
N ASN A 45 -9.57 0.84 18.62
CA ASN A 45 -8.51 1.57 19.32
C ASN A 45 -8.03 2.83 18.60
N GLY A 46 -8.88 3.46 17.78
CA GLY A 46 -8.56 4.71 17.12
C GLY A 46 -7.70 4.57 15.87
N SER A 47 -7.33 3.34 15.48
CA SER A 47 -6.61 3.09 14.23
C SER A 47 -7.56 3.07 13.05
N ARG A 48 -7.05 3.46 11.86
CA ARG A 48 -7.84 3.53 10.64
C ARG A 48 -7.02 3.06 9.45
N ILE A 49 -7.68 2.59 8.40
CA ILE A 49 -7.04 2.22 7.13
C ILE A 49 -7.74 2.95 5.99
N GLY A 50 -6.96 3.42 5.02
CA GLY A 50 -7.46 3.94 3.76
C GLY A 50 -6.87 3.16 2.59
N ILE A 51 -7.54 3.21 1.45
CA ILE A 51 -7.09 2.54 0.22
C ILE A 51 -6.82 3.58 -0.85
N VAL A 52 -5.62 3.54 -1.40
CA VAL A 52 -5.22 4.26 -2.61
C VAL A 52 -4.74 3.22 -3.61
N SER A 53 -5.23 3.27 -4.83
CA SER A 53 -4.77 2.39 -5.89
C SER A 53 -4.18 3.20 -7.03
N PHE A 54 -3.34 2.59 -7.85
CA PHE A 54 -2.69 3.32 -8.92
C PHE A 54 -2.34 2.47 -10.13
N ALA A 55 -2.37 3.12 -11.28
CA ALA A 55 -1.86 2.63 -12.56
C ALA A 55 -1.31 3.85 -13.30
N ASP A 56 -1.98 4.39 -14.32
CA ASP A 56 -1.56 5.64 -14.98
C ASP A 56 -1.55 6.81 -14.01
N SER A 57 -2.48 6.82 -13.08
CA SER A 57 -2.60 7.79 -12.01
C SER A 57 -3.10 7.11 -10.74
N ALA A 58 -3.01 7.81 -9.62
CA ALA A 58 -3.50 7.30 -8.35
C ALA A 58 -4.93 7.77 -8.08
N VAL A 59 -5.68 6.91 -7.38
CA VAL A 59 -7.07 7.17 -6.99
C VAL A 59 -7.21 6.86 -5.51
N GLN A 60 -7.86 7.76 -4.78
CA GLN A 60 -8.25 7.48 -3.40
C GLN A 60 -9.56 6.69 -3.41
N ASN A 61 -9.47 5.40 -3.15
CA ASN A 61 -10.63 4.49 -3.18
C ASN A 61 -11.49 4.60 -1.94
N THR A 62 -10.87 4.83 -0.78
CA THR A 62 -11.57 5.11 0.49
C THR A 62 -10.87 6.23 1.24
N GLY A 63 -11.58 6.87 2.19
CA GLY A 63 -10.92 7.67 3.21
C GLY A 63 -10.28 6.78 4.26
N LEU A 64 -9.83 7.36 5.36
CA LEU A 64 -9.34 6.61 6.51
C LEU A 64 -10.57 6.13 7.32
N ILE A 65 -10.84 4.85 7.27
CA ILE A 65 -12.05 4.25 7.81
C ILE A 65 -11.74 3.02 8.67
N THR A 66 -12.75 2.47 9.29
CA THR A 66 -12.61 1.31 10.18
C THR A 66 -13.34 0.06 9.69
N SER A 67 -14.24 0.19 8.72
CA SER A 67 -15.03 -0.94 8.21
C SER A 67 -14.19 -1.89 7.37
N ALA A 68 -13.97 -3.10 7.85
CA ALA A 68 -13.24 -4.13 7.11
C ALA A 68 -13.96 -4.50 5.81
N VAL A 69 -15.30 -4.55 5.83
CA VAL A 69 -16.09 -4.89 4.64
C VAL A 69 -15.87 -3.87 3.53
N ASP A 70 -15.95 -2.58 3.87
CA ASP A 70 -15.78 -1.51 2.89
C ASP A 70 -14.35 -1.49 2.32
N LEU A 71 -13.36 -1.72 3.18
CA LEU A 71 -11.95 -1.80 2.75
C LEU A 71 -11.73 -2.97 1.80
N LYS A 72 -12.23 -4.15 2.15
CA LYS A 72 -12.08 -5.34 1.31
C LYS A 72 -12.82 -5.22 -0.01
N ASN A 73 -13.97 -4.57 -0.02
CA ASN A 73 -14.72 -4.32 -1.25
C ASN A 73 -13.90 -3.44 -2.21
N ALA A 74 -13.24 -2.40 -1.69
CA ALA A 74 -12.37 -1.54 -2.50
C ALA A 74 -11.19 -2.34 -3.08
N VAL A 75 -10.56 -3.20 -2.28
CA VAL A 75 -9.45 -4.06 -2.74
C VAL A 75 -9.93 -5.01 -3.84
N ASN A 76 -11.05 -5.69 -3.62
CA ASN A 76 -11.53 -6.73 -4.51
C ASN A 76 -12.06 -6.16 -5.84
N ALA A 77 -12.40 -4.89 -5.89
CA ALA A 77 -12.87 -4.23 -7.11
C ALA A 77 -11.76 -3.89 -8.11
N LEU A 78 -10.48 -4.00 -7.71
CA LEU A 78 -9.36 -3.63 -8.58
C LEU A 78 -9.20 -4.60 -9.74
N THR A 79 -8.86 -4.05 -10.89
CA THR A 79 -8.51 -4.83 -12.09
C THR A 79 -7.20 -4.31 -12.65
N ALA A 80 -6.35 -5.21 -13.15
CA ALA A 80 -5.04 -4.84 -13.69
C ALA A 80 -5.16 -4.19 -15.07
N GLY A 81 -4.37 -3.15 -15.31
CA GLY A 81 -4.28 -2.45 -16.59
C GLY A 81 -3.56 -1.13 -16.47
N GLY A 82 -3.03 -0.64 -17.57
CA GLY A 82 -2.38 0.65 -17.64
C GLY A 82 -0.90 0.63 -17.25
N SER A 83 -0.31 1.82 -17.22
CA SER A 83 1.07 2.03 -16.82
C SER A 83 1.19 2.15 -15.30
N THR A 84 2.39 2.48 -14.81
CA THR A 84 2.68 2.45 -13.36
C THR A 84 3.30 3.77 -12.92
N ASN A 85 2.51 4.58 -12.22
CA ASN A 85 2.90 5.90 -11.74
C ASN A 85 3.04 5.90 -10.21
N HIS A 86 4.19 5.44 -9.72
CA HIS A 86 4.46 5.37 -8.29
C HIS A 86 4.51 6.75 -7.62
N ALA A 87 5.01 7.77 -8.32
CA ALA A 87 5.10 9.11 -7.75
C ALA A 87 3.72 9.64 -7.36
N ASP A 88 2.74 9.49 -8.26
CA ASP A 88 1.37 9.92 -7.98
C ASP A 88 0.76 9.12 -6.82
N ALA A 89 1.11 7.84 -6.73
CA ALA A 89 0.67 6.98 -5.63
C ALA A 89 1.18 7.47 -4.28
N PHE A 90 2.47 7.77 -4.18
CA PHE A 90 3.05 8.30 -2.94
C PHE A 90 2.43 9.65 -2.55
N GLU A 91 2.25 10.54 -3.54
CA GLU A 91 1.66 11.85 -3.30
C GLU A 91 0.22 11.75 -2.81
N LYS A 92 -0.58 10.91 -3.46
CA LYS A 92 -2.00 10.73 -3.10
C LYS A 92 -2.14 10.11 -1.70
N ALA A 93 -1.35 9.10 -1.39
CA ALA A 93 -1.38 8.45 -0.08
C ALA A 93 -0.92 9.40 1.03
N ALA A 94 0.14 10.17 0.80
CA ALA A 94 0.60 11.17 1.76
C ALA A 94 -0.45 12.24 1.99
N ALA A 95 -1.11 12.71 0.92
CA ALA A 95 -2.18 13.70 1.02
C ALA A 95 -3.35 13.17 1.88
N LEU A 96 -3.74 11.92 1.69
CA LEU A 96 -4.80 11.31 2.49
C LEU A 96 -4.42 11.26 3.98
N LEU A 97 -3.20 10.80 4.28
CA LEU A 97 -2.72 10.70 5.66
C LEU A 97 -2.66 12.08 6.34
N ASN A 98 -2.30 13.12 5.59
CA ASN A 98 -2.18 14.46 6.12
C ASN A 98 -3.53 15.20 6.20
N SER A 99 -4.46 14.90 5.29
CA SER A 99 -5.76 15.58 5.23
C SER A 99 -6.68 15.21 6.40
N GLN A 100 -6.53 14.01 6.96
CA GLN A 100 -7.34 13.50 8.06
C GLN A 100 -6.52 13.30 9.32
N ALA A 101 -5.41 14.01 9.44
CA ALA A 101 -4.49 13.89 10.56
C ALA A 101 -5.18 14.20 11.90
N ASN A 102 -4.91 13.35 12.89
CA ASN A 102 -5.50 13.46 14.23
C ASN A 102 -4.49 13.13 15.33
N GLY A 103 -3.20 13.20 15.02
CA GLY A 103 -2.14 12.86 15.96
C GLY A 103 -1.73 11.38 15.94
N ASN A 104 -2.43 10.53 15.19
CA ASN A 104 -2.03 9.14 15.02
C ASN A 104 -0.71 9.04 14.24
N ALA A 105 0.05 7.98 14.49
CA ALA A 105 1.19 7.63 13.66
C ALA A 105 0.71 7.37 12.22
N LYS A 106 1.53 7.74 11.25
CA LYS A 106 1.18 7.65 9.83
C LYS A 106 2.04 6.60 9.14
N VAL A 107 1.39 5.63 8.51
CA VAL A 107 2.06 4.51 7.86
C VAL A 107 1.49 4.33 6.46
N MET A 108 2.38 4.08 5.51
CA MET A 108 2.03 3.77 4.13
C MET A 108 2.59 2.37 3.82
N VAL A 109 1.76 1.50 3.25
CA VAL A 109 2.18 0.15 2.85
C VAL A 109 1.96 0.02 1.35
N MET A 110 3.05 -0.01 0.58
CA MET A 110 3.03 -0.10 -0.88
C MET A 110 3.11 -1.56 -1.32
N PHE A 111 2.11 -2.01 -2.07
CA PHE A 111 2.09 -3.34 -2.69
C PHE A 111 2.32 -3.18 -4.19
N THR A 112 3.47 -3.61 -4.69
CA THR A 112 3.87 -3.37 -6.08
C THR A 112 4.99 -4.31 -6.51
N ASP A 113 5.24 -4.39 -7.83
CA ASP A 113 6.45 -5.01 -8.35
C ASP A 113 7.65 -4.04 -8.39
N GLY A 114 7.43 -2.75 -8.09
CA GLY A 114 8.48 -1.74 -8.05
C GLY A 114 8.89 -1.19 -9.40
N ARG A 115 8.20 -1.55 -10.49
CA ARG A 115 8.59 -1.16 -11.85
C ARG A 115 7.79 0.05 -12.33
N THR A 116 8.40 1.23 -12.25
CA THR A 116 7.78 2.49 -12.66
C THR A 116 7.86 2.64 -14.18
N THR A 117 6.73 2.98 -14.83
CA THR A 117 6.69 3.22 -16.26
C THR A 117 6.12 4.59 -16.64
N ALA A 118 5.61 5.34 -15.68
CA ALA A 118 4.99 6.66 -15.92
C ALA A 118 5.18 7.58 -14.73
N GLY A 119 5.01 8.86 -14.96
CA GLY A 119 5.01 9.89 -13.93
C GLY A 119 6.39 10.45 -13.59
N ALA A 120 6.42 11.25 -12.52
CA ALA A 120 7.64 11.88 -12.01
C ALA A 120 8.52 10.86 -11.28
N ASP A 121 9.65 11.30 -10.74
CA ASP A 121 10.58 10.45 -9.99
C ASP A 121 9.91 9.95 -8.69
N PRO A 122 9.66 8.62 -8.57
CA PRO A 122 9.03 8.10 -7.35
C PRO A 122 9.90 8.26 -6.11
N SER A 123 11.21 8.26 -6.27
CA SER A 123 12.14 8.42 -5.13
C SER A 123 11.98 9.78 -4.46
N ALA A 124 11.77 10.84 -5.25
CA ALA A 124 11.54 12.17 -4.70
C ALA A 124 10.22 12.23 -3.92
N ALA A 125 9.16 11.61 -4.44
CA ALA A 125 7.87 11.55 -3.75
C ALA A 125 7.96 10.73 -2.46
N ALA A 126 8.67 9.60 -2.48
CA ALA A 126 8.87 8.78 -1.30
C ALA A 126 9.68 9.53 -0.23
N GLN A 127 10.73 10.24 -0.62
CA GLN A 127 11.53 11.04 0.31
C GLN A 127 10.70 12.16 0.94
N ALA A 128 9.85 12.83 0.16
CA ALA A 128 8.96 13.86 0.67
C ALA A 128 8.00 13.30 1.73
N ALA A 129 7.43 12.12 1.50
CA ALA A 129 6.56 11.46 2.47
C ALA A 129 7.31 11.11 3.76
N LYS A 130 8.52 10.55 3.64
CA LYS A 130 9.35 10.23 4.81
C LYS A 130 9.73 11.48 5.61
N ALA A 131 10.00 12.58 4.92
CA ALA A 131 10.32 13.87 5.55
C ALA A 131 9.13 14.42 6.36
N GLN A 132 7.91 14.00 6.03
CA GLN A 132 6.69 14.39 6.76
C GLN A 132 6.40 13.47 7.96
N GLY A 133 7.29 12.55 8.26
CA GLY A 133 7.12 11.61 9.36
C GLY A 133 6.31 10.36 9.03
N ILE A 134 6.03 10.12 7.75
CA ILE A 134 5.32 8.93 7.31
C ILE A 134 6.30 7.76 7.21
N ILE A 135 5.93 6.63 7.81
CA ILE A 135 6.72 5.39 7.71
C ILE A 135 6.24 4.62 6.50
N ILE A 136 7.15 4.29 5.58
CA ILE A 136 6.84 3.56 4.36
C ILE A 136 7.33 2.13 4.45
N TYR A 137 6.40 1.18 4.29
CA TYR A 137 6.68 -0.23 4.09
C TYR A 137 6.43 -0.56 2.63
N CYS A 138 7.26 -1.41 2.05
CA CYS A 138 7.08 -1.89 0.69
C CYS A 138 6.97 -3.41 0.68
N ILE A 139 5.91 -3.91 0.05
CA ILE A 139 5.71 -5.34 -0.15
C ILE A 139 5.82 -5.60 -1.65
N GLY A 140 6.86 -6.34 -2.02
CA GLY A 140 7.14 -6.65 -3.42
C GLY A 140 6.44 -7.91 -3.85
N LEU A 141 5.67 -7.80 -4.93
CA LEU A 141 4.98 -8.93 -5.55
C LEU A 141 5.50 -9.08 -6.98
N SER A 142 5.81 -10.30 -7.38
CA SER A 142 6.29 -10.59 -8.74
C SER A 142 5.19 -10.39 -9.76
N GLY A 143 5.27 -9.31 -10.55
CA GLY A 143 4.44 -9.10 -11.72
C GLY A 143 4.99 -9.84 -12.93
N GLU A 144 4.47 -9.54 -14.12
CA GLU A 144 4.90 -10.18 -15.38
C GLU A 144 6.39 -10.04 -15.64
N ASP A 145 6.96 -8.89 -15.27
CA ASP A 145 8.38 -8.57 -15.49
C ASP A 145 9.23 -8.82 -14.24
N GLY A 146 8.69 -9.51 -13.24
CA GLY A 146 9.35 -9.74 -11.97
C GLY A 146 9.28 -8.52 -11.04
N VAL A 147 9.97 -8.60 -9.91
CA VAL A 147 10.03 -7.51 -8.92
C VAL A 147 11.34 -6.73 -9.07
N ASP A 148 11.31 -5.43 -8.76
CA ASP A 148 12.50 -4.59 -8.70
C ASP A 148 12.83 -4.28 -7.23
N PRO A 149 13.68 -5.10 -6.58
CA PRO A 149 13.96 -4.93 -5.16
C PRO A 149 14.67 -3.61 -4.85
N ALA A 150 15.56 -3.16 -5.73
CA ALA A 150 16.33 -1.94 -5.49
C ALA A 150 15.42 -0.72 -5.33
N ALA A 151 14.35 -0.63 -6.12
CA ALA A 151 13.36 0.44 -5.99
C ALA A 151 12.68 0.39 -4.63
N LEU A 152 12.26 -0.79 -4.20
CA LEU A 152 11.58 -0.96 -2.91
C LEU A 152 12.46 -0.57 -1.74
N TYR A 153 13.74 -0.96 -1.79
CA TYR A 153 14.72 -0.59 -0.74
C TYR A 153 14.93 0.92 -0.68
N LEU A 154 14.91 1.58 -1.82
CA LEU A 154 15.09 3.03 -1.90
C LEU A 154 13.88 3.79 -1.33
N TRP A 155 12.67 3.31 -1.61
CA TRP A 155 11.45 3.99 -1.20
C TRP A 155 11.10 3.77 0.27
N ALA A 156 11.38 2.58 0.81
CA ALA A 156 10.98 2.23 2.17
C ALA A 156 11.75 3.04 3.22
N THR A 157 11.15 3.15 4.39
CA THR A 157 11.81 3.76 5.55
C THR A 157 13.00 2.88 5.97
N PRO A 158 14.18 3.45 6.23
CA PRO A 158 15.31 2.68 6.74
C PRO A 158 15.05 2.12 8.15
N PRO A 159 15.55 0.95 8.52
CA PRO A 159 16.33 0.04 7.67
C PRO A 159 15.43 -0.81 6.77
N ALA A 160 15.87 -1.04 5.55
CA ALA A 160 15.11 -1.82 4.56
C ALA A 160 14.79 -3.23 5.06
N THR A 161 15.65 -3.82 5.87
CA THR A 161 15.44 -5.16 6.44
C THR A 161 14.16 -5.27 7.28
N LYS A 162 13.68 -4.15 7.80
CA LYS A 162 12.44 -4.10 8.62
C LYS A 162 11.24 -3.59 7.85
N HIS A 163 11.45 -2.94 6.71
CA HIS A 163 10.39 -2.22 6.01
C HIS A 163 10.15 -2.70 4.58
N VAL A 164 10.90 -3.69 4.12
CA VAL A 164 10.69 -4.30 2.79
C VAL A 164 10.49 -5.79 2.96
N LEU A 165 9.41 -6.31 2.38
CA LEU A 165 9.15 -7.73 2.27
C LEU A 165 8.92 -8.05 0.79
N ILE A 166 9.65 -9.02 0.26
CA ILE A 166 9.47 -9.49 -1.11
C ILE A 166 8.95 -10.91 -1.05
N THR A 167 7.72 -11.10 -1.52
CA THR A 167 7.09 -12.41 -1.46
C THR A 167 6.21 -12.65 -2.69
N PRO A 168 6.20 -13.87 -3.24
CA PRO A 168 5.22 -14.24 -4.25
C PRO A 168 3.89 -14.68 -3.63
N ASN A 169 3.82 -14.83 -2.32
CA ASN A 169 2.72 -15.51 -1.63
C ASN A 169 2.20 -14.67 -0.46
N ALA A 170 0.89 -14.45 -0.43
CA ALA A 170 0.22 -13.68 0.62
C ALA A 170 0.38 -14.30 2.02
N GLU A 171 0.59 -15.61 2.13
CA GLU A 171 0.78 -16.29 3.41
C GLU A 171 2.00 -15.79 4.17
N ASP A 172 3.01 -15.33 3.44
CA ASP A 172 4.25 -14.83 4.05
C ASP A 172 4.04 -13.50 4.79
N LEU A 173 2.94 -12.80 4.54
CA LEU A 173 2.64 -11.53 5.19
C LEU A 173 2.27 -11.70 6.67
N GLU A 174 1.86 -12.88 7.08
CA GLU A 174 1.49 -13.15 8.47
C GLU A 174 2.71 -13.34 9.37
N ASP A 175 3.85 -13.60 8.77
CA ASP A 175 5.12 -13.78 9.47
C ASP A 175 5.90 -12.43 9.55
#